data_8534738a54645f4c9b28fd83c257c5e4
#
_entry.id   8534738a54645f4c9b28fd83c257c5e4
#
_cell.length_a   1.000
_cell.length_b   1.000
_cell.length_c   1.000
_cell.angle_alpha   90.00
_cell.angle_beta   90.00
_cell.angle_gamma   90.00
#
_symmetry.space_group_name_H-M   'P 1'
#
loop_
_entity.id
_entity.type
_entity.pdbx_description
1 polymer ?
#
loop_
_entity_poly.entity_id
_entity_poly.type
_entity_poly.pdbx_seq_one_letter_code
_entity_poly.pdbx_strand_id
1 'polypeptide(L)'
;MRKGIKLSVVAALSLGLLAGCGGGSKSKTASSSDEIKVWVQFSDETAEGKAWQQVVDNFNKSKKTKYKVVTEYIPRSGSGGGYEDKVNAAVTTNSLPDVITLDGPNTAAYAKSKVIAPLDDYLKDNDMDDVLDSIKQQGTYDGKFYAFGFSESNVGVYYNKKMF
;
A
#
# COMPACT_ATOMS: atom_id res chain seq x y z
N MET A 1 -26.48 35.47 56.88
CA MET A 1 -27.20 35.33 55.58
C MET A 1 -26.28 35.75 54.46
N ARG A 2 -25.89 34.88 53.55
CA ARG A 2 -25.06 34.97 52.34
C ARG A 2 -23.94 33.93 52.28
N LYS A 3 -24.32 32.65 52.26
CA LYS A 3 -23.39 31.57 51.92
C LYS A 3 -24.00 30.48 51.02
N GLY A 4 -25.11 30.77 50.28
CA GLY A 4 -25.85 29.74 49.55
C GLY A 4 -25.85 29.82 48.02
N ILE A 5 -25.17 30.79 47.40
CA ILE A 5 -25.35 31.06 45.94
C ILE A 5 -24.11 30.71 45.08
N LYS A 6 -22.98 30.30 45.67
CA LYS A 6 -21.76 30.02 44.92
C LYS A 6 -21.57 28.55 44.52
N LEU A 7 -22.43 27.63 44.95
CA LEU A 7 -22.28 26.20 44.66
C LEU A 7 -23.12 25.73 43.46
N SER A 8 -24.10 26.51 43.02
CA SER A 8 -25.02 26.11 41.97
C SER A 8 -24.57 26.47 40.55
N VAL A 9 -23.56 27.33 40.42
CA VAL A 9 -23.08 27.74 39.09
C VAL A 9 -21.96 26.84 38.54
N VAL A 10 -21.26 26.11 39.42
CA VAL A 10 -20.17 25.20 39.01
C VAL A 10 -20.71 23.84 38.52
N ALA A 11 -21.90 23.44 38.98
CA ALA A 11 -22.51 22.19 38.56
C ALA A 11 -23.17 22.22 37.18
N ALA A 12 -23.47 23.41 36.63
CA ALA A 12 -24.11 23.55 35.34
C ALA A 12 -23.13 23.58 34.16
N LEU A 13 -21.82 23.79 34.41
CA LEU A 13 -20.80 23.80 33.33
C LEU A 13 -20.17 22.44 33.02
N SER A 14 -20.37 21.44 33.87
CA SER A 14 -19.79 20.10 33.73
C SER A 14 -20.65 19.12 32.93
N LEU A 15 -21.89 19.44 32.58
CA LEU A 15 -22.78 18.56 31.81
C LEU A 15 -22.77 18.88 30.29
N GLY A 16 -22.08 19.93 29.83
CA GLY A 16 -22.07 20.36 28.43
C GLY A 16 -21.02 19.72 27.55
N LEU A 17 -20.09 18.93 28.10
CA LEU A 17 -18.92 18.41 27.35
C LEU A 17 -19.01 16.93 26.94
N LEU A 18 -20.09 16.22 27.25
CA LEU A 18 -20.26 14.80 26.86
C LEU A 18 -21.20 14.57 25.66
N ALA A 19 -21.72 15.61 25.03
CA ALA A 19 -22.63 15.46 23.88
C ALA A 19 -21.92 15.56 22.50
N GLY A 20 -20.59 15.53 22.46
CA GLY A 20 -19.79 15.76 21.26
C GLY A 20 -19.11 14.52 20.63
N CYS A 21 -19.39 13.31 21.07
CA CYS A 21 -18.73 12.10 20.52
C CYS A 21 -19.74 11.03 20.10
N GLY A 22 -20.66 11.36 19.22
CA GLY A 22 -21.69 10.47 18.70
C GLY A 22 -21.97 10.70 17.20
N GLY A 23 -20.95 11.06 16.42
CA GLY A 23 -21.01 11.13 14.98
C GLY A 23 -19.94 10.22 14.40
N GLY A 24 -20.19 8.91 14.32
CA GLY A 24 -19.42 8.00 13.51
C GLY A 24 -19.52 8.43 12.06
N SER A 25 -18.73 9.42 11.65
CA SER A 25 -18.38 9.63 10.27
C SER A 25 -17.60 8.38 9.83
N LYS A 26 -18.34 7.39 9.31
CA LYS A 26 -17.78 6.50 8.32
C LYS A 26 -17.34 7.40 7.18
N SER A 27 -16.09 7.85 7.23
CA SER A 27 -15.38 8.32 6.05
C SER A 27 -15.25 7.10 5.12
N LYS A 28 -16.34 6.78 4.46
CA LYS A 28 -16.24 6.14 3.15
C LYS A 28 -15.61 7.23 2.30
N THR A 29 -14.31 7.19 2.15
CA THR A 29 -13.70 7.69 0.93
C THR A 29 -14.42 6.88 -0.16
N ALA A 30 -15.41 7.49 -0.79
CA ALA A 30 -16.07 6.90 -1.93
C ALA A 30 -15.00 6.88 -3.02
N SER A 31 -14.23 5.79 -3.09
CA SER A 31 -13.61 5.36 -4.31
C SER A 31 -14.76 5.34 -5.30
N SER A 32 -14.69 6.11 -6.38
CA SER A 32 -15.59 5.88 -7.49
C SER A 32 -15.45 4.39 -7.80
N SER A 33 -16.54 3.66 -7.98
CA SER A 33 -16.53 2.20 -8.14
C SER A 33 -15.63 1.71 -9.30
N ASP A 34 -15.06 2.63 -10.05
CA ASP A 34 -14.27 2.41 -11.26
C ASP A 34 -12.79 2.86 -11.12
N GLU A 35 -12.31 3.22 -9.94
CA GLU A 35 -10.90 3.53 -9.68
C GLU A 35 -10.19 2.34 -9.03
N ILE A 36 -8.99 2.02 -9.55
CA ILE A 36 -8.02 1.09 -8.96
C ILE A 36 -6.89 1.93 -8.36
N LYS A 37 -6.78 1.94 -7.05
CA LYS A 37 -5.74 2.69 -6.34
C LYS A 37 -4.48 1.85 -6.23
N VAL A 38 -3.35 2.42 -6.63
CA VAL A 38 -2.03 1.77 -6.59
C VAL A 38 -1.06 2.61 -5.80
N TRP A 39 -0.38 2.01 -4.83
CA TRP A 39 0.74 2.65 -4.14
C TRP A 39 2.06 2.12 -4.68
N VAL A 40 2.98 3.04 -4.98
CA VAL A 40 4.32 2.73 -5.48
C VAL A 40 5.40 3.36 -4.60
N GLN A 41 6.54 2.66 -4.45
CA GLN A 41 7.61 3.01 -3.51
C GLN A 41 8.69 3.94 -4.09
N PHE A 42 8.44 4.54 -5.22
CA PHE A 42 9.37 5.45 -5.91
C PHE A 42 8.69 6.81 -6.20
N SER A 43 9.50 7.80 -6.60
CA SER A 43 9.01 9.13 -7.00
C SER A 43 8.62 9.14 -8.47
N ASP A 44 7.61 9.94 -8.81
CA ASP A 44 7.19 10.26 -10.19
C ASP A 44 8.27 11.00 -11.00
N GLU A 45 9.20 11.66 -10.32
CA GLU A 45 10.31 12.40 -10.96
C GLU A 45 11.42 11.49 -11.48
N THR A 46 11.54 10.27 -10.95
CA THR A 46 12.57 9.30 -11.36
C THR A 46 12.29 8.71 -12.75
N ALA A 47 13.31 8.11 -13.37
CA ALA A 47 13.12 7.38 -14.63
C ALA A 47 12.12 6.23 -14.48
N GLU A 48 12.16 5.52 -13.35
CA GLU A 48 11.24 4.44 -13.00
C GLU A 48 9.80 4.97 -12.87
N GLY A 49 9.61 6.08 -12.15
CA GLY A 49 8.30 6.70 -11.99
C GLY A 49 7.71 7.19 -13.30
N LYS A 50 8.53 7.77 -14.19
CA LYS A 50 8.09 8.18 -15.52
C LYS A 50 7.71 6.99 -16.40
N ALA A 51 8.46 5.89 -16.34
CA ALA A 51 8.12 4.65 -17.05
C ALA A 51 6.81 4.05 -16.51
N TRP A 52 6.64 4.01 -15.19
CA TRP A 52 5.40 3.59 -14.55
C TRP A 52 4.21 4.44 -15.01
N GLN A 53 4.34 5.76 -14.97
CA GLN A 53 3.28 6.66 -15.42
C GLN A 53 2.87 6.40 -16.88
N GLN A 54 3.84 6.09 -17.75
CA GLN A 54 3.56 5.74 -19.14
C GLN A 54 2.71 4.46 -19.26
N VAL A 55 3.01 3.44 -18.43
CA VAL A 55 2.23 2.19 -18.37
C VAL A 55 0.80 2.48 -17.90
N VAL A 56 0.65 3.26 -16.84
CA VAL A 56 -0.66 3.67 -16.31
C VAL A 56 -1.46 4.47 -17.33
N ASP A 57 -0.83 5.41 -18.01
CA ASP A 57 -1.46 6.21 -19.05
C ASP A 57 -1.95 5.35 -20.21
N ASN A 58 -1.14 4.40 -20.66
CA ASN A 58 -1.48 3.47 -21.73
C ASN A 58 -2.66 2.58 -21.31
N PHE A 59 -2.66 2.06 -20.08
CA PHE A 59 -3.78 1.30 -19.53
C PHE A 59 -5.05 2.14 -19.53
N ASN A 60 -4.99 3.33 -18.96
CA ASN A 60 -6.13 4.24 -18.83
C ASN A 60 -6.69 4.70 -20.18
N LYS A 61 -5.84 4.81 -21.22
CA LYS A 61 -6.22 5.15 -22.60
C LYS A 61 -6.76 3.96 -23.39
N SER A 62 -6.45 2.73 -23.00
CA SER A 62 -6.73 1.52 -23.78
C SER A 62 -8.22 1.25 -23.98
N LYS A 63 -9.10 1.79 -23.13
CA LYS A 63 -10.56 1.56 -23.13
C LYS A 63 -10.97 0.08 -23.09
N LYS A 64 -10.05 -0.82 -22.76
CA LYS A 64 -10.32 -2.27 -22.62
C LYS A 64 -11.15 -2.59 -21.38
N THR A 65 -11.22 -1.67 -20.46
CA THR A 65 -11.95 -1.77 -19.19
C THR A 65 -12.53 -0.41 -18.81
N LYS A 66 -13.55 -0.40 -17.98
CA LYS A 66 -14.11 0.80 -17.36
C LYS A 66 -13.22 1.36 -16.24
N TYR A 67 -12.35 0.53 -15.68
CA TYR A 67 -11.52 0.91 -14.56
C TYR A 67 -10.41 1.88 -14.96
N LYS A 68 -10.07 2.78 -14.02
CA LYS A 68 -8.97 3.73 -14.11
C LYS A 68 -7.98 3.47 -13.00
N VAL A 69 -6.71 3.36 -13.34
CA VAL A 69 -5.62 3.28 -12.36
C VAL A 69 -5.27 4.67 -11.89
N VAL A 70 -5.21 4.84 -10.57
CA VAL A 70 -4.77 6.07 -9.88
C VAL A 70 -3.58 5.70 -9.00
N THR A 71 -2.41 6.28 -9.29
CA THR A 71 -1.17 5.99 -8.57
C THR A 71 -0.91 7.03 -7.49
N GLU A 72 -0.56 6.57 -6.29
CA GLU A 72 0.03 7.38 -5.23
C GLU A 72 1.52 7.02 -5.12
N TYR A 73 2.37 8.03 -5.32
CA TYR A 73 3.82 7.90 -5.23
C TYR A 73 4.28 8.16 -3.80
N ILE A 74 4.93 7.18 -3.20
CA ILE A 74 5.38 7.23 -1.80
C ILE A 74 6.86 6.82 -1.77
N PRO A 75 7.78 7.74 -2.08
CA PRO A 75 9.20 7.42 -2.13
C PRO A 75 9.69 6.88 -0.77
N ARG A 76 10.58 5.90 -0.82
CA ARG A 76 11.32 5.48 0.35
C ARG A 76 12.21 6.60 0.86
N SER A 77 12.21 6.84 2.16
CA SER A 77 13.18 7.74 2.80
C SER A 77 14.58 7.09 2.83
N GLY A 78 15.63 7.90 3.03
CA GLY A 78 17.02 7.44 3.00
C GLY A 78 17.38 6.29 3.98
N SER A 79 16.54 5.99 4.96
CA SER A 79 16.65 4.84 5.87
C SER A 79 15.86 3.60 5.42
N GLY A 80 15.20 3.66 4.26
CA GLY A 80 14.35 2.58 3.75
C GLY A 80 12.93 2.55 4.31
N GLY A 81 12.62 3.39 5.32
CA GLY A 81 11.27 3.55 5.86
C GLY A 81 10.34 4.38 4.97
N GLY A 82 9.25 4.86 5.52
CA GLY A 82 8.30 5.73 4.80
C GLY A 82 7.25 4.93 4.06
N TYR A 83 7.61 4.23 2.98
CA TYR A 83 6.66 3.41 2.25
C TYR A 83 6.15 2.23 3.10
N GLU A 84 7.07 1.44 3.65
CA GLU A 84 6.76 0.30 4.52
C GLU A 84 5.98 0.72 5.76
N ASP A 85 6.35 1.85 6.37
CA ASP A 85 5.65 2.40 7.53
C ASP A 85 4.20 2.77 7.18
N LYS A 86 3.99 3.38 6.01
CA LYS A 86 2.65 3.69 5.51
C LYS A 86 1.83 2.43 5.24
N VAL A 87 2.43 1.42 4.59
CA VAL A 87 1.75 0.13 4.35
C VAL A 87 1.37 -0.52 5.68
N ASN A 88 2.28 -0.58 6.66
CA ASN A 88 2.01 -1.19 7.97
C ASN A 88 0.92 -0.43 8.75
N ALA A 89 0.92 0.90 8.69
CA ALA A 89 -0.15 1.71 9.28
C ALA A 89 -1.50 1.43 8.61
N ALA A 90 -1.52 1.33 7.28
CA ALA A 90 -2.74 1.03 6.52
C ALA A 90 -3.26 -0.39 6.76
N VAL A 91 -2.37 -1.38 6.98
CA VAL A 91 -2.76 -2.73 7.43
C VAL A 91 -3.52 -2.64 8.75
N THR A 92 -2.96 -1.90 9.72
CA THR A 92 -3.56 -1.76 11.05
C THR A 92 -4.93 -1.07 11.02
N THR A 93 -5.11 -0.12 10.11
CA THR A 93 -6.35 0.67 9.96
C THR A 93 -7.31 0.12 8.90
N ASN A 94 -6.97 -1.00 8.26
CA ASN A 94 -7.73 -1.59 7.14
C ASN A 94 -8.02 -0.57 6.02
N SER A 95 -6.99 0.19 5.63
CA SER A 95 -7.07 1.26 4.64
C SER A 95 -6.06 1.11 3.50
N LEU A 96 -5.64 -0.13 3.22
CA LEU A 96 -4.79 -0.44 2.06
C LEU A 96 -5.47 -0.05 0.75
N PRO A 97 -4.69 0.34 -0.27
CA PRO A 97 -5.18 0.49 -1.64
C PRO A 97 -5.48 -0.89 -2.28
N ASP A 98 -5.96 -0.88 -3.52
CA ASP A 98 -6.26 -2.11 -4.26
C ASP A 98 -4.98 -2.85 -4.66
N VAL A 99 -3.90 -2.13 -4.95
CA VAL A 99 -2.59 -2.68 -5.36
C VAL A 99 -1.46 -1.94 -4.65
N ILE A 100 -0.46 -2.69 -4.22
CA ILE A 100 0.78 -2.15 -3.63
C ILE A 100 1.99 -2.72 -4.36
N THR A 101 3.07 -1.95 -4.47
CA THR A 101 4.39 -2.51 -4.76
C THR A 101 5.02 -3.04 -3.46
N LEU A 102 5.85 -4.05 -3.57
CA LEU A 102 6.57 -4.62 -2.43
C LEU A 102 7.92 -5.17 -2.88
N ASP A 103 8.87 -5.29 -1.96
CA ASP A 103 10.11 -6.01 -2.23
C ASP A 103 9.87 -7.51 -2.17
N GLY A 104 10.47 -8.26 -3.12
CA GLY A 104 10.33 -9.70 -3.22
C GLY A 104 10.48 -10.45 -1.90
N PRO A 105 11.50 -10.17 -1.05
CA PRO A 105 11.65 -10.79 0.27
C PRO A 105 10.45 -10.64 1.21
N ASN A 106 9.63 -9.61 1.03
CA ASN A 106 8.46 -9.35 1.87
C ASN A 106 7.21 -10.15 1.45
N THR A 107 7.21 -10.74 0.25
CA THR A 107 6.06 -11.48 -0.30
C THR A 107 5.53 -12.52 0.68
N ALA A 108 6.41 -13.39 1.20
CA ALA A 108 6.01 -14.46 2.11
C ALA A 108 5.37 -13.93 3.41
N ALA A 109 5.93 -12.85 3.99
CA ALA A 109 5.40 -12.25 5.21
C ALA A 109 4.00 -11.64 4.98
N TYR A 110 3.81 -10.92 3.88
CA TYR A 110 2.53 -10.30 3.54
C TYR A 110 1.47 -11.32 3.12
N ALA A 111 1.84 -12.38 2.41
CA ALA A 111 0.96 -13.49 2.08
C ALA A 111 0.49 -14.22 3.35
N LYS A 112 1.43 -14.59 4.24
CA LYS A 112 1.14 -15.27 5.50
C LYS A 112 0.21 -14.47 6.41
N SER A 113 0.42 -13.15 6.48
CA SER A 113 -0.43 -12.24 7.28
C SER A 113 -1.70 -11.79 6.55
N LYS A 114 -1.97 -12.30 5.35
CA LYS A 114 -3.15 -11.99 4.52
C LYS A 114 -3.27 -10.51 4.16
N VAL A 115 -2.14 -9.81 4.08
CA VAL A 115 -2.06 -8.43 3.58
C VAL A 115 -2.26 -8.38 2.08
N ILE A 116 -1.77 -9.40 1.37
CA ILE A 116 -1.96 -9.60 -0.07
C ILE A 116 -2.73 -10.90 -0.34
N ALA A 117 -3.49 -10.91 -1.42
CA ALA A 117 -4.29 -12.06 -1.85
C ALA A 117 -3.58 -12.88 -2.94
N PRO A 118 -3.84 -14.19 -3.06
CA PRO A 118 -3.31 -14.99 -4.16
C PRO A 118 -3.91 -14.56 -5.49
N LEU A 119 -3.12 -14.68 -6.54
CA LEU A 119 -3.45 -14.26 -7.91
C LEU A 119 -3.79 -15.44 -8.84
N ASP A 120 -3.62 -16.67 -8.39
CA ASP A 120 -3.74 -17.88 -9.23
C ASP A 120 -5.06 -17.94 -10.00
N ASP A 121 -6.18 -17.63 -9.35
CA ASP A 121 -7.51 -17.68 -9.98
C ASP A 121 -7.70 -16.63 -11.11
N TYR A 122 -6.79 -15.65 -11.21
CA TYR A 122 -6.85 -14.57 -12.20
C TYR A 122 -5.83 -14.75 -13.33
N LEU A 123 -4.90 -15.69 -13.20
CA LEU A 123 -3.87 -15.95 -14.19
C LEU A 123 -4.38 -16.92 -15.25
N LYS A 124 -4.02 -16.65 -16.50
CA LYS A 124 -4.22 -17.59 -17.62
C LYS A 124 -2.98 -18.46 -17.75
N ASP A 125 -3.14 -19.62 -18.40
CA ASP A 125 -2.09 -20.62 -18.54
C ASP A 125 -0.76 -20.07 -19.11
N ASN A 126 -0.82 -19.04 -19.97
CA ASN A 126 0.35 -18.46 -20.62
C ASN A 126 0.83 -17.13 -20.00
N ASP A 127 0.19 -16.62 -18.96
CA ASP A 127 0.60 -15.32 -18.37
C ASP A 127 1.97 -15.39 -17.68
N MET A 128 2.44 -16.59 -17.38
CA MET A 128 3.72 -16.83 -16.69
C MET A 128 4.84 -17.34 -17.60
N ASP A 129 4.59 -17.54 -18.90
CA ASP A 129 5.57 -18.18 -19.83
C ASP A 129 6.84 -17.33 -20.00
N ASP A 130 6.70 -16.00 -20.00
CA ASP A 130 7.81 -15.05 -20.18
C ASP A 130 8.39 -14.54 -18.84
N VAL A 131 7.99 -15.13 -17.71
CA VAL A 131 8.48 -14.75 -16.39
C VAL A 131 9.60 -15.67 -15.94
N LEU A 132 10.75 -15.11 -15.55
CA LEU A 132 11.90 -15.87 -15.04
C LEU A 132 11.52 -16.68 -13.79
N ASP A 133 12.09 -17.88 -13.66
CA ASP A 133 11.80 -18.76 -12.53
C ASP A 133 12.19 -18.15 -11.18
N SER A 134 13.25 -17.34 -11.11
CA SER A 134 13.62 -16.58 -9.92
C SER A 134 12.51 -15.61 -9.48
N ILE A 135 11.89 -14.93 -10.43
CA ILE A 135 10.77 -14.00 -10.19
C ILE A 135 9.53 -14.76 -9.73
N LYS A 136 9.22 -15.91 -10.39
CA LYS A 136 8.10 -16.78 -9.97
C LYS A 136 8.29 -17.24 -8.53
N GLN A 137 9.51 -17.68 -8.16
CA GLN A 137 9.83 -18.13 -6.81
C GLN A 137 9.67 -17.01 -5.78
N GLN A 138 10.15 -15.79 -6.07
CA GLN A 138 9.98 -14.64 -5.17
C GLN A 138 8.51 -14.25 -4.98
N GLY A 139 7.71 -14.37 -6.03
CA GLY A 139 6.27 -14.09 -6.00
C GLY A 139 5.42 -15.16 -5.35
N THR A 140 6.00 -16.35 -5.03
CA THR A 140 5.26 -17.52 -4.57
C THR A 140 5.45 -17.75 -3.06
N TYR A 141 4.35 -18.06 -2.36
CA TYR A 141 4.35 -18.48 -0.97
C TYR A 141 3.33 -19.63 -0.79
N ASP A 142 3.76 -20.70 -0.12
CA ASP A 142 2.92 -21.89 0.16
C ASP A 142 2.19 -22.43 -1.08
N GLY A 143 2.92 -22.49 -2.21
CA GLY A 143 2.43 -23.02 -3.49
C GLY A 143 1.46 -22.13 -4.24
N LYS A 144 1.22 -20.88 -3.79
CA LYS A 144 0.37 -19.90 -4.46
C LYS A 144 1.16 -18.67 -4.87
N PHE A 145 0.75 -18.06 -5.98
CA PHE A 145 1.37 -16.86 -6.53
C PHE A 145 0.70 -15.58 -6.03
N TYR A 146 1.47 -14.61 -5.54
CA TYR A 146 0.97 -13.40 -4.89
C TYR A 146 1.48 -12.10 -5.51
N ALA A 147 2.63 -12.13 -6.19
CA ALA A 147 3.25 -10.92 -6.68
C ALA A 147 4.02 -11.12 -7.99
N PHE A 148 3.82 -10.21 -8.95
CA PHE A 148 4.64 -10.12 -10.15
C PHE A 148 5.86 -9.23 -9.90
N GLY A 149 7.05 -9.70 -10.27
CA GLY A 149 8.24 -8.86 -10.32
C GLY A 149 8.24 -7.99 -11.58
N PHE A 150 8.24 -6.68 -11.40
CA PHE A 150 8.37 -5.71 -12.50
C PHE A 150 9.79 -5.16 -12.64
N SER A 151 10.65 -5.38 -11.66
CA SER A 151 12.09 -5.09 -11.71
C SER A 151 12.86 -6.13 -10.90
N GLU A 152 14.10 -6.40 -11.32
CA GLU A 152 15.00 -7.35 -10.65
C GLU A 152 16.31 -6.65 -10.34
N SER A 153 16.91 -7.02 -9.19
CA SER A 153 18.24 -6.55 -8.81
C SER A 153 19.07 -7.68 -8.22
N ASN A 154 20.40 -7.55 -8.32
CA ASN A 154 21.34 -8.51 -7.78
C ASN A 154 22.21 -7.87 -6.69
N VAL A 155 22.50 -8.64 -5.66
CA VAL A 155 23.53 -8.30 -4.67
C VAL A 155 24.74 -9.19 -4.90
N GLY A 156 25.91 -8.58 -5.04
CA GLY A 156 27.17 -9.27 -5.24
C GLY A 156 28.22 -8.80 -4.26
N VAL A 157 29.19 -9.70 -3.98
CA VAL A 157 30.37 -9.37 -3.19
C VAL A 157 31.52 -9.06 -4.14
N TYR A 158 32.05 -7.85 -4.08
CA TYR A 158 33.23 -7.43 -4.81
C TYR A 158 34.44 -7.52 -3.90
N TYR A 159 35.51 -8.15 -4.37
CA TYR A 159 36.75 -8.27 -3.62
C TYR A 159 37.97 -7.85 -4.45
N ASN A 160 38.97 -7.30 -3.81
CA ASN A 160 40.22 -6.95 -4.48
C ASN A 160 41.15 -8.20 -4.52
N LYS A 161 41.35 -8.76 -5.71
CA LYS A 161 42.18 -9.96 -5.92
C LYS A 161 43.61 -9.86 -5.38
N LYS A 162 44.18 -8.62 -5.23
CA LYS A 162 45.53 -8.43 -4.70
C LYS A 162 45.56 -8.50 -3.18
N MET A 163 44.43 -8.52 -2.50
CA MET A 163 44.32 -8.62 -1.05
C MET A 163 44.05 -10.04 -0.57
N PHE A 164 43.83 -10.95 -1.48
CA PHE A 164 43.66 -12.39 -1.34
C PHE A 164 44.67 -13.13 -2.23
#